data_44a1aca2799092215a9933f3f18f4e84
#
_entry.id   44a1aca2799092215a9933f3f18f4e84
#
_cell.length_a   1.000
_cell.length_b   1.000
_cell.length_c   1.000
_cell.angle_alpha   90.00
_cell.angle_beta   90.00
_cell.angle_gamma   90.00
#
_symmetry.space_group_name_H-M   'P 1'
#
loop_
_entity.id
_entity.type
_entity.pdbx_description
1 polymer ?
#
loop_
_entity_poly.entity_id
_entity_poly.type
_entity_poly.pdbx_seq_one_letter_code
_entity_poly.pdbx_strand_id
1 'polypeptide(L)'
;MTFDRRTVLAGLVLSTAVGLTPALAQSGAPKPYEVTPELIEAAKKEGTVTFYTATDVAVAERVGKAFEEKYPGIKVKVERSGSERVFQRISQEYGSNIHNADVIETSDAVHFLLFKRNGWLAQAVPAEVAKNWPADAKDADGYYAAYRAHLSVIGYNTQQVKAEDAPKSHADLLNPKWRGRIVKAHPGYSGTVMTGTDALSRALGWDYFEKLGKQRIMQVQSSTEPPKKLAQGERSIQADGNEYNMFMLKETGVPVEIVYATEGTPVAIGHAALLKNAPHPNAAKLFYSFIFDKDTQQLNSDVGGLRSYHPGVKEKETRTPLSKIKLLYSDPVKLEPEIETIKKKYEEYFGT
;
A
#
# COMPACT_ATOMS: atom_id res chain seq x y z
N MET A 1 19.17 83.31 35.08
CA MET A 1 20.26 83.21 34.08
C MET A 1 19.98 82.10 33.14
N THR A 2 19.87 82.43 31.87
CA THR A 2 20.08 81.71 30.59
C THR A 2 19.30 80.44 30.34
N PHE A 3 18.34 80.55 29.52
CA PHE A 3 18.02 79.98 28.21
C PHE A 3 18.65 78.62 27.81
N ASP A 4 17.87 77.66 27.33
CA ASP A 4 17.87 77.40 25.90
C ASP A 4 16.62 76.57 25.46
N ARG A 5 16.08 76.96 24.31
CA ARG A 5 14.99 76.32 23.57
C ARG A 5 15.60 75.26 22.65
N ARG A 6 15.11 74.03 22.66
CA ARG A 6 15.29 73.13 21.49
C ARG A 6 13.97 72.52 21.10
N THR A 7 13.65 72.84 19.91
CA THR A 7 12.55 72.39 19.04
C THR A 7 12.62 70.86 18.85
N VAL A 8 11.52 70.17 19.17
CA VAL A 8 11.40 68.73 18.85
C VAL A 8 10.58 68.64 17.57
N LEU A 9 11.25 68.24 16.45
CA LEU A 9 10.63 67.81 15.23
C LEU A 9 9.95 66.42 15.43
N ALA A 10 8.64 66.37 15.25
CA ALA A 10 7.88 65.12 15.19
C ALA A 10 8.15 64.44 13.82
N GLY A 11 8.93 63.40 13.82
CA GLY A 11 9.12 62.50 12.68
C GLY A 11 7.97 61.49 12.64
N LEU A 12 7.13 61.60 11.60
CA LEU A 12 6.10 60.60 11.29
C LEU A 12 6.78 59.36 10.70
N VAL A 13 6.86 58.27 11.44
CA VAL A 13 7.31 56.98 10.92
C VAL A 13 6.11 56.28 10.29
N LEU A 14 6.02 56.25 8.97
CA LEU A 14 5.10 55.40 8.21
C LEU A 14 5.61 53.94 8.32
N SER A 15 4.98 53.15 9.15
CA SER A 15 5.19 51.70 9.16
C SER A 15 4.43 51.06 8.01
N THR A 16 5.12 50.77 6.91
CA THR A 16 4.60 49.88 5.86
C THR A 16 4.55 48.44 6.41
N ALA A 17 3.37 47.99 6.81
CA ALA A 17 3.10 46.60 7.09
C ALA A 17 3.19 45.83 5.75
N VAL A 18 4.33 45.20 5.50
CA VAL A 18 4.44 44.16 4.45
C VAL A 18 3.66 42.97 4.91
N GLY A 19 2.47 42.76 4.37
CA GLY A 19 1.67 41.59 4.57
C GLY A 19 2.43 40.37 4.01
N LEU A 20 3.00 39.57 4.87
CA LEU A 20 3.45 38.20 4.54
C LEU A 20 2.19 37.37 4.28
N THR A 21 1.75 37.33 3.02
CA THR A 21 0.88 36.27 2.54
C THR A 21 1.68 34.96 2.69
N PRO A 22 1.15 33.92 3.38
CA PRO A 22 1.80 32.61 3.38
C PRO A 22 1.85 32.16 1.92
N ALA A 23 3.06 32.07 1.36
CA ALA A 23 3.27 31.38 0.10
C ALA A 23 2.81 29.94 0.33
N LEU A 24 1.66 29.57 -0.21
CA LEU A 24 1.28 28.18 -0.39
C LEU A 24 2.44 27.58 -1.17
N ALA A 25 3.17 26.66 -0.52
CA ALA A 25 4.25 25.92 -1.16
C ALA A 25 3.66 25.29 -2.42
N GLN A 26 4.04 25.80 -3.57
CA GLN A 26 3.59 25.30 -4.86
C GLN A 26 4.12 23.86 -4.92
N SER A 27 3.22 22.86 -4.95
CA SER A 27 3.64 21.46 -5.09
C SER A 27 4.55 21.35 -6.31
N GLY A 28 5.70 20.69 -6.17
CA GLY A 28 6.62 20.45 -7.27
C GLY A 28 6.10 19.47 -8.33
N ALA A 29 4.83 19.06 -8.22
CA ALA A 29 4.20 18.10 -9.14
C ALA A 29 4.12 18.67 -10.56
N PRO A 30 4.42 17.85 -11.58
CA PRO A 30 4.24 18.22 -12.97
C PRO A 30 2.75 18.40 -13.31
N LYS A 31 2.47 19.09 -14.41
CA LYS A 31 1.10 19.14 -14.92
C LYS A 31 0.58 17.72 -15.18
N PRO A 32 -0.68 17.45 -14.84
CA PRO A 32 -1.29 16.16 -15.16
C PRO A 32 -1.24 15.88 -16.67
N TYR A 33 -0.99 14.62 -17.03
CA TYR A 33 -0.98 14.19 -18.43
C TYR A 33 -2.18 13.33 -18.77
N GLU A 34 -2.66 13.49 -19.99
CA GLU A 34 -3.71 12.67 -20.60
C GLU A 34 -3.09 11.58 -21.47
N VAL A 35 -3.85 10.52 -21.70
CA VAL A 35 -3.50 9.49 -22.68
C VAL A 35 -3.87 10.01 -24.06
N THR A 36 -2.86 10.31 -24.89
CA THR A 36 -3.04 10.81 -26.26
C THR A 36 -2.77 9.71 -27.29
N PRO A 37 -3.25 9.86 -28.54
CA PRO A 37 -2.89 8.95 -29.64
C PRO A 37 -1.38 8.81 -29.83
N GLU A 38 -0.64 9.92 -29.69
CA GLU A 38 0.83 9.95 -29.83
C GLU A 38 1.51 9.11 -28.74
N LEU A 39 1.03 9.18 -27.50
CA LEU A 39 1.53 8.35 -26.40
C LEU A 39 1.26 6.87 -26.68
N ILE A 40 0.06 6.52 -27.17
CA ILE A 40 -0.30 5.16 -27.50
C ILE A 40 0.61 4.61 -28.60
N GLU A 41 0.82 5.37 -29.70
CA GLU A 41 1.69 4.94 -30.80
C GLU A 41 3.17 4.85 -30.39
N ALA A 42 3.64 5.73 -29.52
CA ALA A 42 4.98 5.65 -28.96
C ALA A 42 5.15 4.40 -28.06
N ALA A 43 4.16 4.10 -27.22
CA ALA A 43 4.14 2.91 -26.39
C ALA A 43 4.09 1.61 -27.20
N LYS A 44 3.32 1.58 -28.31
CA LYS A 44 3.30 0.43 -29.24
C LYS A 44 4.66 0.17 -29.88
N LYS A 45 5.43 1.22 -30.20
CA LYS A 45 6.80 1.06 -30.72
C LYS A 45 7.75 0.45 -29.69
N GLU A 46 7.55 0.70 -28.41
CA GLU A 46 8.29 0.06 -27.31
C GLU A 46 7.84 -1.39 -27.09
N GLY A 47 6.58 -1.72 -27.36
CA GLY A 47 6.00 -3.05 -27.46
C GLY A 47 5.89 -3.84 -26.16
N THR A 48 6.38 -3.31 -25.04
CA THR A 48 6.34 -4.01 -23.74
C THR A 48 6.37 -3.03 -22.58
N VAL A 49 5.87 -3.48 -21.42
CA VAL A 49 6.02 -2.82 -20.11
C VAL A 49 6.28 -3.87 -19.06
N THR A 50 7.25 -3.64 -18.17
CA THR A 50 7.58 -4.54 -17.06
C THR A 50 7.04 -3.97 -15.76
N PHE A 51 6.15 -4.73 -15.12
CA PHE A 51 5.48 -4.36 -13.88
C PHE A 51 5.97 -5.20 -12.72
N TYR A 52 6.75 -4.59 -11.80
CA TYR A 52 7.14 -5.22 -10.54
C TYR A 52 6.07 -4.95 -9.49
N THR A 53 5.51 -6.00 -8.90
CA THR A 53 4.36 -5.85 -8.00
C THR A 53 4.38 -6.82 -6.83
N ALA A 54 3.77 -6.40 -5.72
CA ALA A 54 3.46 -7.25 -4.57
C ALA A 54 1.98 -7.71 -4.54
N THR A 55 1.16 -7.24 -5.46
CA THR A 55 -0.23 -7.72 -5.65
C THR A 55 -0.24 -9.22 -5.96
N ASP A 56 -1.30 -9.92 -5.58
CA ASP A 56 -1.46 -11.35 -5.94
C ASP A 56 -1.31 -11.54 -7.46
N VAL A 57 -0.59 -12.59 -7.86
CA VAL A 57 -0.20 -12.80 -9.25
C VAL A 57 -1.40 -12.89 -10.18
N ALA A 58 -2.46 -13.58 -9.77
CA ALA A 58 -3.66 -13.74 -10.60
C ALA A 58 -4.36 -12.39 -10.86
N VAL A 59 -4.34 -11.48 -9.88
CA VAL A 59 -4.90 -10.13 -10.03
C VAL A 59 -4.01 -9.30 -10.96
N ALA A 60 -2.69 -9.30 -10.74
CA ALA A 60 -1.76 -8.53 -11.55
C ALA A 60 -1.74 -8.97 -13.03
N GLU A 61 -1.77 -10.28 -13.26
CA GLU A 61 -1.87 -10.84 -14.62
C GLU A 61 -3.20 -10.50 -15.30
N ARG A 62 -4.29 -10.47 -14.55
CA ARG A 62 -5.59 -10.06 -15.08
C ARG A 62 -5.60 -8.59 -15.50
N VAL A 63 -4.98 -7.72 -14.72
CA VAL A 63 -4.79 -6.30 -15.08
C VAL A 63 -3.90 -6.17 -16.32
N GLY A 64 -2.79 -6.91 -16.35
CA GLY A 64 -1.91 -6.95 -17.51
C GLY A 64 -2.63 -7.37 -18.79
N LYS A 65 -3.44 -8.44 -18.71
CA LYS A 65 -4.25 -8.91 -19.83
C LYS A 65 -5.28 -7.88 -20.29
N ALA A 66 -5.97 -7.22 -19.38
CA ALA A 66 -6.92 -6.15 -19.70
C ALA A 66 -6.23 -4.95 -20.40
N PHE A 67 -4.99 -4.64 -20.02
CA PHE A 67 -4.17 -3.64 -20.70
C PHE A 67 -3.83 -4.09 -22.13
N GLU A 68 -3.37 -5.33 -22.33
CA GLU A 68 -3.05 -5.88 -23.66
C GLU A 68 -4.26 -5.93 -24.59
N GLU A 69 -5.45 -6.22 -24.04
CA GLU A 69 -6.72 -6.18 -24.76
C GLU A 69 -7.10 -4.75 -25.20
N LYS A 70 -6.88 -3.75 -24.33
CA LYS A 70 -7.17 -2.33 -24.62
C LYS A 70 -6.14 -1.70 -25.57
N TYR A 71 -4.88 -2.13 -25.48
CA TYR A 71 -3.76 -1.59 -26.25
C TYR A 71 -2.99 -2.71 -27.00
N PRO A 72 -3.59 -3.29 -28.07
CA PRO A 72 -2.94 -4.37 -28.83
C PRO A 72 -1.57 -3.94 -29.36
N GLY A 73 -0.60 -4.84 -29.27
CA GLY A 73 0.79 -4.61 -29.66
C GLY A 73 1.73 -4.28 -28.49
N ILE A 74 1.22 -4.11 -27.28
CA ILE A 74 2.04 -3.92 -26.08
C ILE A 74 1.83 -5.10 -25.15
N LYS A 75 2.92 -5.73 -24.68
CA LYS A 75 2.90 -6.84 -23.72
C LYS A 75 3.22 -6.37 -22.30
N VAL A 76 2.52 -6.92 -21.32
CA VAL A 76 2.79 -6.66 -19.90
C VAL A 76 3.56 -7.83 -19.31
N LYS A 77 4.79 -7.57 -18.85
CA LYS A 77 5.59 -8.55 -18.10
C LYS A 77 5.35 -8.32 -16.62
N VAL A 78 4.54 -9.17 -16.01
CA VAL A 78 4.28 -9.13 -14.57
C VAL A 78 5.35 -9.91 -13.83
N GLU A 79 6.09 -9.22 -12.95
CA GLU A 79 7.04 -9.84 -12.04
C GLU A 79 6.59 -9.63 -10.59
N ARG A 80 6.02 -10.69 -10.02
CA ARG A 80 5.45 -10.67 -8.68
C ARG A 80 6.42 -11.21 -7.64
N SER A 81 6.64 -10.41 -6.57
CA SER A 81 7.33 -10.87 -5.37
C SER A 81 6.70 -10.25 -4.10
N GLY A 82 7.18 -10.62 -2.91
CA GLY A 82 6.83 -9.89 -1.68
C GLY A 82 7.38 -8.46 -1.72
N SER A 83 6.71 -7.53 -1.04
CA SER A 83 7.07 -6.09 -1.08
C SER A 83 8.53 -5.82 -0.76
N GLU A 84 9.06 -6.46 0.28
CA GLU A 84 10.46 -6.29 0.68
C GLU A 84 11.43 -6.80 -0.40
N ARG A 85 11.14 -7.94 -1.03
CA ARG A 85 11.97 -8.45 -2.14
C ARG A 85 11.94 -7.57 -3.37
N VAL A 86 10.77 -6.97 -3.68
CA VAL A 86 10.66 -5.98 -4.75
C VAL A 86 11.52 -4.77 -4.42
N PHE A 87 11.46 -4.27 -3.18
CA PHE A 87 12.28 -3.15 -2.72
C PHE A 87 13.78 -3.46 -2.81
N GLN A 88 14.21 -4.61 -2.31
CA GLN A 88 15.61 -5.05 -2.36
C GLN A 88 16.10 -5.20 -3.80
N ARG A 89 15.29 -5.80 -4.69
CA ARG A 89 15.62 -5.96 -6.09
C ARG A 89 15.82 -4.62 -6.78
N ILE A 90 14.90 -3.66 -6.62
CA ILE A 90 15.05 -2.31 -7.17
C ILE A 90 16.30 -1.63 -6.60
N SER A 91 16.54 -1.77 -5.30
CA SER A 91 17.74 -1.19 -4.66
C SER A 91 19.04 -1.74 -5.24
N GLN A 92 19.11 -3.04 -5.50
CA GLN A 92 20.28 -3.70 -6.13
C GLN A 92 20.43 -3.30 -7.61
N GLU A 93 19.33 -3.29 -8.36
CA GLU A 93 19.31 -2.91 -9.77
C GLU A 93 19.79 -1.46 -9.94
N TYR A 94 19.24 -0.50 -9.18
CA TYR A 94 19.65 0.91 -9.24
C TYR A 94 21.08 1.12 -8.72
N GLY A 95 21.47 0.41 -7.66
CA GLY A 95 22.85 0.44 -7.15
C GLY A 95 23.88 -0.06 -8.16
N SER A 96 23.47 -0.92 -9.10
CA SER A 96 24.30 -1.47 -10.18
C SER A 96 24.07 -0.78 -11.54
N ASN A 97 23.31 0.33 -11.57
CA ASN A 97 22.90 1.03 -12.78
C ASN A 97 22.20 0.10 -13.80
N ILE A 98 21.39 -0.85 -13.29
CA ILE A 98 20.56 -1.77 -14.06
C ILE A 98 19.10 -1.30 -13.93
N HIS A 99 18.37 -1.28 -15.03
CA HIS A 99 17.01 -0.80 -15.07
C HIS A 99 16.15 -1.79 -15.88
N ASN A 100 15.45 -2.68 -15.18
CA ASN A 100 14.64 -3.74 -15.80
C ASN A 100 13.12 -3.50 -15.68
N ALA A 101 12.71 -2.71 -14.68
CA ALA A 101 11.31 -2.42 -14.43
C ALA A 101 10.91 -1.05 -14.93
N ASP A 102 9.67 -0.93 -15.36
CA ASP A 102 9.04 0.30 -15.83
C ASP A 102 8.13 0.90 -14.77
N VAL A 103 7.27 0.08 -14.17
CA VAL A 103 6.30 0.45 -13.16
C VAL A 103 6.48 -0.45 -11.94
N ILE A 104 6.41 0.16 -10.77
CA ILE A 104 6.55 -0.54 -9.48
C ILE A 104 5.28 -0.38 -8.65
N GLU A 105 4.89 -1.43 -7.94
CA GLU A 105 3.87 -1.42 -6.89
C GLU A 105 4.33 -2.25 -5.69
N THR A 106 4.22 -1.68 -4.49
CA THR A 106 4.42 -2.43 -3.24
C THR A 106 3.37 -2.05 -2.20
N SER A 107 3.16 -2.92 -1.23
CA SER A 107 2.22 -2.70 -0.12
C SER A 107 2.86 -2.01 1.10
N ASP A 108 4.01 -1.35 0.91
CA ASP A 108 4.70 -0.61 1.95
C ASP A 108 4.95 0.83 1.51
N ALA A 109 4.32 1.77 2.19
CA ALA A 109 4.45 3.20 1.90
C ALA A 109 5.86 3.73 2.17
N VAL A 110 6.61 3.12 3.11
CA VAL A 110 8.00 3.50 3.41
C VAL A 110 8.91 3.29 2.20
N HIS A 111 8.67 2.25 1.40
CA HIS A 111 9.44 2.02 0.17
C HIS A 111 9.38 3.22 -0.77
N PHE A 112 8.22 3.86 -0.90
CA PHE A 112 8.05 5.02 -1.79
C PHE A 112 8.71 6.28 -1.25
N LEU A 113 8.79 6.46 0.09
CA LEU A 113 9.60 7.51 0.70
C LEU A 113 11.08 7.32 0.36
N LEU A 114 11.58 6.08 0.47
CA LEU A 114 12.97 5.73 0.17
C LEU A 114 13.29 5.84 -1.32
N PHE A 115 12.43 5.31 -2.21
CA PHE A 115 12.59 5.44 -3.65
C PHE A 115 12.62 6.90 -4.10
N LYS A 116 11.73 7.74 -3.56
CA LYS A 116 11.69 9.19 -3.83
C LYS A 116 12.98 9.87 -3.34
N ARG A 117 13.39 9.61 -2.11
CA ARG A 117 14.62 10.17 -1.50
C ARG A 117 15.87 9.82 -2.29
N ASN A 118 15.95 8.61 -2.81
CA ASN A 118 17.06 8.12 -3.62
C ASN A 118 16.99 8.59 -5.09
N GLY A 119 15.93 9.29 -5.50
CA GLY A 119 15.78 9.80 -6.85
C GLY A 119 15.50 8.71 -7.91
N TRP A 120 14.92 7.57 -7.50
CA TRP A 120 14.63 6.43 -8.38
C TRP A 120 13.27 6.50 -9.05
N LEU A 121 12.40 7.42 -8.63
CA LEU A 121 11.08 7.61 -9.20
C LEU A 121 11.06 8.74 -10.23
N ALA A 122 10.22 8.60 -11.25
CA ALA A 122 9.87 9.67 -12.18
C ALA A 122 8.63 10.41 -11.68
N GLN A 123 8.62 11.73 -11.84
CA GLN A 123 7.42 12.51 -11.60
C GLN A 123 6.41 12.31 -12.74
N ALA A 124 5.22 11.84 -12.42
CA ALA A 124 4.15 11.63 -13.39
C ALA A 124 2.78 11.63 -12.69
N VAL A 125 1.89 12.48 -13.12
CA VAL A 125 0.54 12.57 -12.56
C VAL A 125 -0.47 12.26 -13.65
N PRO A 126 -1.04 11.03 -13.71
CA PRO A 126 -2.16 10.76 -14.60
C PRO A 126 -3.32 11.71 -14.33
N ALA A 127 -4.01 12.16 -15.37
CA ALA A 127 -5.17 13.06 -15.22
C ALA A 127 -6.25 12.48 -14.30
N GLU A 128 -6.46 11.18 -14.37
CA GLU A 128 -7.40 10.46 -13.49
C GLU A 128 -7.02 10.57 -12.01
N VAL A 129 -5.73 10.42 -11.70
CA VAL A 129 -5.21 10.61 -10.32
C VAL A 129 -5.35 12.06 -9.87
N ALA A 130 -5.02 13.01 -10.75
CA ALA A 130 -5.15 14.43 -10.41
C ALA A 130 -6.59 14.80 -10.03
N LYS A 131 -7.55 14.29 -10.79
CA LYS A 131 -8.98 14.60 -10.68
C LYS A 131 -9.67 13.88 -9.51
N ASN A 132 -9.39 12.59 -9.32
CA ASN A 132 -10.25 11.74 -8.51
C ASN A 132 -9.59 11.25 -7.22
N TRP A 133 -8.25 11.26 -7.08
CA TRP A 133 -7.59 10.80 -5.86
C TRP A 133 -7.61 11.88 -4.77
N PRO A 134 -7.95 11.51 -3.52
CA PRO A 134 -7.81 12.44 -2.39
C PRO A 134 -6.36 12.88 -2.20
N ALA A 135 -6.16 14.03 -1.57
CA ALA A 135 -4.82 14.62 -1.43
C ALA A 135 -3.84 13.74 -0.62
N ASP A 136 -4.36 13.03 0.38
CA ASP A 136 -3.61 12.12 1.25
C ASP A 136 -3.33 10.75 0.61
N ALA A 137 -3.91 10.46 -0.55
CA ALA A 137 -3.69 9.24 -1.31
C ALA A 137 -2.73 9.42 -2.50
N LYS A 138 -2.04 10.54 -2.59
CA LYS A 138 -1.06 10.84 -3.64
C LYS A 138 0.06 11.72 -3.11
N ASP A 139 1.26 11.51 -3.64
CA ASP A 139 2.41 12.33 -3.31
C ASP A 139 2.23 13.77 -3.84
N ALA A 140 2.48 14.76 -2.99
CA ALA A 140 2.32 16.18 -3.34
C ALA A 140 3.21 16.61 -4.50
N ASP A 141 4.37 15.96 -4.70
CA ASP A 141 5.30 16.24 -5.78
C ASP A 141 5.07 15.35 -7.02
N GLY A 142 4.08 14.45 -6.99
CA GLY A 142 3.67 13.64 -8.13
C GLY A 142 4.57 12.45 -8.46
N TYR A 143 5.27 11.87 -7.48
CA TYR A 143 6.11 10.70 -7.69
C TYR A 143 5.36 9.37 -7.59
N TYR A 144 4.31 9.28 -6.76
CA TYR A 144 3.53 8.07 -6.57
C TYR A 144 2.08 8.37 -6.17
N ALA A 145 1.22 7.39 -6.32
CA ALA A 145 -0.15 7.45 -5.84
C ALA A 145 -0.59 6.10 -5.26
N ALA A 146 -1.57 6.13 -4.37
CA ALA A 146 -2.17 4.95 -3.80
C ALA A 146 -2.94 4.18 -4.89
N TYR A 147 -2.46 2.99 -5.21
CA TYR A 147 -3.07 2.11 -6.21
C TYR A 147 -4.23 1.31 -5.61
N ARG A 148 -4.09 0.90 -4.35
CA ARG A 148 -5.08 0.11 -3.64
C ARG A 148 -4.94 0.25 -2.12
N ALA A 149 -6.06 0.06 -1.40
CA ALA A 149 -6.01 -0.25 0.02
C ALA A 149 -6.33 -1.73 0.24
N HIS A 150 -5.74 -2.32 1.26
CA HIS A 150 -6.06 -3.67 1.70
C HIS A 150 -5.92 -3.78 3.20
N LEU A 151 -6.75 -4.64 3.77
CA LEU A 151 -6.81 -4.85 5.20
C LEU A 151 -6.07 -6.12 5.57
N SER A 152 -5.36 -6.07 6.70
CA SER A 152 -4.78 -7.24 7.35
C SER A 152 -5.81 -7.79 8.34
N VAL A 153 -6.40 -8.94 8.04
CA VAL A 153 -7.56 -9.46 8.77
C VAL A 153 -7.28 -10.77 9.48
N ILE A 154 -7.97 -11.00 10.59
CA ILE A 154 -8.16 -12.33 11.14
C ILE A 154 -9.08 -13.10 10.20
N GLY A 155 -8.87 -14.40 10.10
CA GLY A 155 -9.76 -15.27 9.34
C GLY A 155 -9.72 -16.70 9.87
N TYR A 156 -10.71 -17.50 9.50
CA TYR A 156 -10.76 -18.89 9.90
C TYR A 156 -11.35 -19.78 8.82
N ASN A 157 -11.02 -21.09 8.90
CA ASN A 157 -11.62 -22.13 8.08
C ASN A 157 -12.92 -22.61 8.75
N THR A 158 -14.05 -22.47 8.07
CA THR A 158 -15.38 -22.76 8.63
C THR A 158 -15.68 -24.25 8.79
N GLN A 159 -14.90 -25.13 8.17
CA GLN A 159 -15.00 -26.58 8.41
C GLN A 159 -14.25 -27.00 9.69
N GLN A 160 -13.30 -26.20 10.16
CA GLN A 160 -12.47 -26.53 11.33
C GLN A 160 -12.83 -25.71 12.58
N VAL A 161 -13.52 -24.58 12.40
CA VAL A 161 -13.91 -23.66 13.48
C VAL A 161 -15.36 -23.24 13.25
N LYS A 162 -16.20 -23.48 14.23
CA LYS A 162 -17.57 -23.02 14.22
C LYS A 162 -17.64 -21.49 14.44
N ALA A 163 -18.63 -20.82 13.89
CA ALA A 163 -18.78 -19.37 13.96
C ALA A 163 -18.83 -18.83 15.41
N GLU A 164 -19.50 -19.56 16.30
CA GLU A 164 -19.60 -19.23 17.72
C GLU A 164 -18.27 -19.29 18.48
N ASP A 165 -17.34 -20.15 18.01
CA ASP A 165 -16.01 -20.37 18.61
C ASP A 165 -14.94 -19.50 17.98
N ALA A 166 -15.20 -18.87 16.83
CA ALA A 166 -14.24 -18.10 16.08
C ALA A 166 -13.73 -16.88 16.88
N PRO A 167 -12.43 -16.51 16.74
CA PRO A 167 -11.90 -15.31 17.37
C PRO A 167 -12.62 -14.06 16.81
N LYS A 168 -12.95 -13.11 17.69
CA LYS A 168 -13.57 -11.82 17.31
C LYS A 168 -12.63 -10.64 17.53
N SER A 169 -11.51 -10.90 18.18
CA SER A 169 -10.54 -9.90 18.59
C SER A 169 -9.11 -10.42 18.42
N HIS A 170 -8.14 -9.53 18.41
CA HIS A 170 -6.73 -9.92 18.49
C HIS A 170 -6.43 -10.61 19.82
N ALA A 171 -7.07 -10.17 20.92
CA ALA A 171 -6.92 -10.81 22.23
C ALA A 171 -7.39 -12.29 22.21
N ASP A 172 -8.42 -12.63 21.46
CA ASP A 172 -8.92 -14.00 21.35
C ASP A 172 -7.89 -14.95 20.72
N LEU A 173 -6.95 -14.46 19.90
CA LEU A 173 -5.87 -15.25 19.32
C LEU A 173 -4.88 -15.75 20.39
N LEU A 174 -4.87 -15.14 21.57
CA LEU A 174 -4.01 -15.54 22.69
C LEU A 174 -4.58 -16.73 23.47
N ASN A 175 -5.82 -17.16 23.18
CA ASN A 175 -6.42 -18.31 23.85
C ASN A 175 -5.62 -19.58 23.52
N PRO A 176 -5.22 -20.38 24.54
CA PRO A 176 -4.45 -21.62 24.35
C PRO A 176 -5.07 -22.64 23.41
N LYS A 177 -6.42 -22.59 23.19
CA LYS A 177 -7.12 -23.48 22.22
C LYS A 177 -6.60 -23.33 20.80
N TRP A 178 -5.95 -22.20 20.46
CA TRP A 178 -5.41 -21.91 19.15
C TRP A 178 -3.93 -22.29 18.96
N ARG A 179 -3.30 -22.79 20.00
CA ARG A 179 -1.87 -23.16 19.95
C ARG A 179 -1.58 -24.17 18.84
N GLY A 180 -0.65 -23.82 17.94
CA GLY A 180 -0.30 -24.63 16.76
C GLY A 180 -1.33 -24.59 15.63
N ARG A 181 -2.41 -23.81 15.75
CA ARG A 181 -3.50 -23.73 14.76
C ARG A 181 -3.51 -22.40 13.98
N ILE A 182 -2.61 -21.49 14.30
CA ILE A 182 -2.53 -20.16 13.70
C ILE A 182 -1.45 -20.13 12.63
N VAL A 183 -1.72 -19.41 11.53
CA VAL A 183 -0.73 -18.98 10.53
C VAL A 183 -0.63 -17.47 10.51
N LYS A 184 0.56 -16.93 10.32
CA LYS A 184 0.86 -15.51 10.23
C LYS A 184 2.01 -15.28 9.26
N ALA A 185 1.97 -14.16 8.53
CA ALA A 185 3.11 -13.78 7.70
C ALA A 185 4.15 -12.98 8.50
N HIS A 186 5.37 -12.91 7.96
CA HIS A 186 6.52 -12.29 8.61
C HIS A 186 6.73 -10.85 8.11
N PRO A 187 6.91 -9.86 9.01
CA PRO A 187 7.06 -8.44 8.63
C PRO A 187 8.34 -8.18 7.80
N GLY A 188 9.40 -8.95 7.97
CA GLY A 188 10.63 -8.82 7.20
C GLY A 188 10.51 -9.19 5.71
N TYR A 189 9.36 -9.71 5.27
CA TYR A 189 9.12 -10.07 3.85
C TYR A 189 7.88 -9.39 3.26
N SER A 190 6.99 -8.87 4.10
CA SER A 190 5.70 -8.32 3.69
C SER A 190 5.46 -6.93 4.26
N GLY A 191 5.36 -5.93 3.40
CA GLY A 191 5.02 -4.57 3.79
C GLY A 191 3.65 -4.46 4.46
N THR A 192 2.66 -5.25 4.03
CA THR A 192 1.36 -5.33 4.72
C THR A 192 1.52 -5.75 6.18
N VAL A 193 2.37 -6.73 6.44
CA VAL A 193 2.59 -7.25 7.80
C VAL A 193 3.46 -6.29 8.60
N MET A 194 4.44 -5.62 7.98
CA MET A 194 5.23 -4.57 8.63
C MET A 194 4.32 -3.45 9.11
N THR A 195 3.52 -2.88 8.21
CA THR A 195 2.53 -1.83 8.52
C THR A 195 1.53 -2.30 9.58
N GLY A 196 1.02 -3.53 9.47
CA GLY A 196 0.09 -4.11 10.44
C GLY A 196 0.72 -4.36 11.81
N THR A 197 1.99 -4.77 11.85
CA THR A 197 2.72 -4.97 13.10
C THR A 197 2.95 -3.64 13.84
N ASP A 198 3.34 -2.58 13.10
CA ASP A 198 3.45 -1.23 13.70
C ASP A 198 2.11 -0.76 14.26
N ALA A 199 1.04 -0.81 13.46
CA ALA A 199 -0.28 -0.37 13.87
C ALA A 199 -0.80 -1.13 15.10
N LEU A 200 -0.62 -2.45 15.15
CA LEU A 200 -1.03 -3.28 16.28
C LEU A 200 -0.13 -3.08 17.51
N SER A 201 1.18 -2.89 17.33
CA SER A 201 2.09 -2.62 18.46
C SER A 201 1.75 -1.30 19.17
N ARG A 202 1.31 -0.30 18.40
CA ARG A 202 0.83 0.97 18.97
C ARG A 202 -0.53 0.84 19.66
N ALA A 203 -1.40 -0.01 19.13
CA ALA A 203 -2.75 -0.19 19.66
C ALA A 203 -2.81 -1.15 20.85
N LEU A 204 -2.02 -2.23 20.84
CA LEU A 204 -2.09 -3.33 21.81
C LEU A 204 -0.82 -3.50 22.66
N GLY A 205 0.26 -2.82 22.30
CA GLY A 205 1.57 -2.99 22.93
C GLY A 205 2.32 -4.24 22.43
N TRP A 206 3.62 -4.27 22.74
CA TRP A 206 4.49 -5.41 22.37
C TRP A 206 4.19 -6.69 23.15
N ASP A 207 3.60 -6.58 24.34
CA ASP A 207 3.12 -7.71 25.14
C ASP A 207 2.15 -8.62 24.38
N TYR A 208 1.36 -8.05 23.47
CA TYR A 208 0.48 -8.82 22.60
C TYR A 208 1.30 -9.76 21.71
N PHE A 209 2.35 -9.25 21.05
CA PHE A 209 3.19 -10.06 20.15
C PHE A 209 4.01 -11.11 20.91
N GLU A 210 4.54 -10.77 22.09
CA GLU A 210 5.22 -11.73 22.96
C GLU A 210 4.31 -12.92 23.33
N LYS A 211 3.07 -12.62 23.74
CA LYS A 211 2.08 -13.64 24.06
C LYS A 211 1.65 -14.45 22.82
N LEU A 212 1.49 -13.75 21.67
CA LEU A 212 1.12 -14.38 20.41
C LEU A 212 2.23 -15.34 19.93
N GLY A 213 3.50 -15.01 20.10
CA GLY A 213 4.63 -15.89 19.80
C GLY A 213 4.58 -17.24 20.53
N LYS A 214 4.03 -17.27 21.75
CA LYS A 214 3.85 -18.51 22.54
C LYS A 214 2.81 -19.48 21.93
N GLN A 215 2.05 -19.05 20.91
CA GLN A 215 1.02 -19.88 20.24
C GLN A 215 1.57 -20.89 19.23
N ARG A 216 2.89 -21.02 19.03
CA ARG A 216 3.52 -21.91 18.02
C ARG A 216 2.96 -21.68 16.62
N ILE A 217 3.04 -20.45 16.18
CA ILE A 217 2.47 -19.99 14.92
C ILE A 217 3.26 -20.53 13.73
N MET A 218 2.56 -20.97 12.67
CA MET A 218 3.18 -21.20 11.38
C MET A 218 3.55 -19.85 10.75
N GLN A 219 4.84 -19.64 10.48
CA GLN A 219 5.32 -18.44 9.78
C GLN A 219 5.34 -18.70 8.27
N VAL A 220 4.86 -17.70 7.51
CA VAL A 220 4.94 -17.67 6.04
C VAL A 220 5.50 -16.31 5.59
N GLN A 221 5.97 -16.23 4.35
CA GLN A 221 6.68 -15.02 3.90
C GLN A 221 5.76 -13.90 3.42
N SER A 222 4.69 -14.23 2.71
CA SER A 222 3.80 -13.24 2.10
C SER A 222 2.44 -13.21 2.78
N SER A 223 1.86 -12.02 2.94
CA SER A 223 0.48 -11.84 3.43
C SER A 223 -0.60 -12.45 2.52
N THR A 224 -0.24 -12.91 1.31
CA THR A 224 -1.14 -13.69 0.45
C THR A 224 -1.17 -15.18 0.79
N GLU A 225 -0.25 -15.66 1.63
CA GLU A 225 -0.12 -17.10 1.97
C GLU A 225 -1.05 -17.55 3.10
N PRO A 226 -1.28 -16.78 4.18
CA PRO A 226 -2.18 -17.22 5.25
C PRO A 226 -3.57 -17.63 4.74
N PRO A 227 -4.26 -16.88 3.85
CA PRO A 227 -5.52 -17.33 3.26
C PRO A 227 -5.42 -18.67 2.54
N LYS A 228 -4.32 -18.92 1.82
CA LYS A 228 -4.08 -20.21 1.12
C LYS A 228 -3.92 -21.37 2.11
N LYS A 229 -3.23 -21.13 3.23
CA LYS A 229 -3.07 -22.14 4.30
C LYS A 229 -4.38 -22.47 4.99
N LEU A 230 -5.28 -21.50 5.15
CA LEU A 230 -6.65 -21.75 5.60
C LEU A 230 -7.44 -22.57 4.58
N ALA A 231 -7.39 -22.20 3.31
CA ALA A 231 -8.08 -22.90 2.23
C ALA A 231 -7.65 -24.36 2.11
N GLN A 232 -6.36 -24.65 2.32
CA GLN A 232 -5.78 -25.98 2.31
C GLN A 232 -6.07 -26.78 3.60
N GLY A 233 -6.63 -26.15 4.63
CA GLY A 233 -6.89 -26.78 5.92
C GLY A 233 -5.64 -27.04 6.78
N GLU A 234 -4.47 -26.50 6.38
CA GLU A 234 -3.21 -26.66 7.12
C GLU A 234 -3.23 -25.93 8.47
N ARG A 235 -3.96 -24.83 8.56
CA ARG A 235 -4.23 -24.07 9.79
C ARG A 235 -5.68 -23.64 9.84
N SER A 236 -6.19 -23.53 11.05
CA SER A 236 -7.60 -23.19 11.28
C SER A 236 -7.84 -21.69 11.31
N ILE A 237 -6.82 -20.92 11.71
CA ILE A 237 -6.88 -19.46 11.95
C ILE A 237 -5.72 -18.79 11.24
N GLN A 238 -5.97 -17.67 10.59
CA GLN A 238 -4.92 -16.69 10.28
C GLN A 238 -4.99 -15.51 11.26
N ALA A 239 -3.83 -15.07 11.75
CA ALA A 239 -3.74 -13.89 12.62
C ALA A 239 -3.66 -12.59 11.81
N ASP A 240 -3.07 -12.67 10.63
CA ASP A 240 -3.02 -11.65 9.59
C ASP A 240 -3.03 -12.33 8.22
N GLY A 241 -3.47 -11.62 7.24
CA GLY A 241 -3.57 -12.06 5.86
C GLY A 241 -4.40 -11.04 5.12
N ASN A 242 -4.23 -10.95 3.82
CA ASN A 242 -4.96 -9.96 3.07
C ASN A 242 -6.46 -10.28 3.02
N GLU A 243 -7.28 -9.31 3.36
CA GLU A 243 -8.73 -9.38 3.24
C GLU A 243 -9.17 -9.77 1.82
N TYR A 244 -8.57 -9.16 0.81
CA TYR A 244 -8.94 -9.39 -0.58
C TYR A 244 -8.72 -10.85 -1.02
N ASN A 245 -7.65 -11.50 -0.56
CA ASN A 245 -7.42 -12.92 -0.84
C ASN A 245 -8.47 -13.81 -0.15
N MET A 246 -8.86 -13.49 1.09
CA MET A 246 -9.95 -14.17 1.78
C MET A 246 -11.28 -13.99 1.03
N PHE A 247 -11.54 -12.76 0.56
CA PHE A 247 -12.73 -12.44 -0.20
C PHE A 247 -12.80 -13.25 -1.51
N MET A 248 -11.71 -13.29 -2.28
CA MET A 248 -11.63 -14.09 -3.50
C MET A 248 -11.90 -15.58 -3.24
N LEU A 249 -11.35 -16.13 -2.16
CA LEU A 249 -11.60 -17.53 -1.76
C LEU A 249 -13.08 -17.77 -1.41
N LYS A 250 -13.71 -16.88 -0.66
CA LYS A 250 -15.15 -16.96 -0.35
C LYS A 250 -16.02 -16.96 -1.61
N GLU A 251 -15.71 -16.08 -2.55
CA GLU A 251 -16.45 -15.95 -3.83
C GLU A 251 -16.39 -17.24 -4.67
N THR A 252 -15.33 -18.04 -4.50
CA THR A 252 -15.19 -19.34 -5.17
C THR A 252 -15.73 -20.53 -4.33
N GLY A 253 -16.42 -20.24 -3.21
CA GLY A 253 -17.01 -21.27 -2.35
C GLY A 253 -16.05 -21.97 -1.41
N VAL A 254 -14.81 -21.48 -1.26
CA VAL A 254 -13.86 -22.02 -0.30
C VAL A 254 -14.36 -21.75 1.14
N PRO A 255 -14.32 -22.72 2.06
CA PRO A 255 -14.91 -22.61 3.39
C PRO A 255 -14.04 -21.75 4.33
N VAL A 256 -13.94 -20.47 4.07
CA VAL A 256 -13.21 -19.49 4.89
C VAL A 256 -14.09 -18.31 5.25
N GLU A 257 -13.83 -17.68 6.39
CA GLU A 257 -14.56 -16.50 6.86
C GLU A 257 -13.60 -15.42 7.33
N ILE A 258 -14.00 -14.15 7.12
CA ILE A 258 -13.24 -12.95 7.47
C ILE A 258 -13.73 -12.42 8.82
N VAL A 259 -12.79 -12.01 9.67
CA VAL A 259 -13.07 -11.35 10.94
C VAL A 259 -12.36 -10.01 11.00
N TYR A 260 -13.14 -8.95 11.17
CA TYR A 260 -12.63 -7.62 11.48
C TYR A 260 -12.57 -7.50 13.00
N ALA A 261 -11.36 -7.46 13.54
CA ALA A 261 -11.13 -7.47 14.98
C ALA A 261 -11.74 -6.25 15.69
N THR A 262 -12.30 -6.47 16.87
CA THR A 262 -12.97 -5.42 17.66
C THR A 262 -12.04 -4.29 18.09
N GLU A 263 -10.76 -4.57 18.33
CA GLU A 263 -9.75 -3.56 18.63
C GLU A 263 -9.40 -2.70 17.42
N GLY A 264 -9.63 -3.23 16.22
CA GLY A 264 -9.40 -2.58 14.94
C GLY A 264 -8.62 -3.47 13.98
N THR A 265 -8.73 -3.15 12.70
CA THR A 265 -8.12 -3.89 11.60
C THR A 265 -7.05 -3.02 10.94
N PRO A 266 -5.78 -3.47 10.86
CA PRO A 266 -4.73 -2.72 10.18
C PRO A 266 -5.04 -2.54 8.70
N VAL A 267 -4.79 -1.33 8.19
CA VAL A 267 -4.86 -1.01 6.77
C VAL A 267 -3.47 -0.75 6.22
N ALA A 268 -3.14 -1.37 5.11
CA ALA A 268 -1.96 -1.10 4.33
C ALA A 268 -2.35 -0.47 2.99
N ILE A 269 -1.57 0.53 2.58
CA ILE A 269 -1.78 1.24 1.32
C ILE A 269 -0.70 0.78 0.36
N GLY A 270 -1.12 0.16 -0.74
CA GLY A 270 -0.25 -0.15 -1.85
C GLY A 270 -0.14 1.04 -2.79
N HIS A 271 1.06 1.57 -2.94
CA HIS A 271 1.34 2.65 -3.87
C HIS A 271 1.92 2.09 -5.17
N ALA A 272 1.73 2.83 -6.26
CA ALA A 272 2.40 2.58 -7.52
C ALA A 272 3.15 3.84 -7.99
N ALA A 273 4.21 3.63 -8.77
CA ALA A 273 5.04 4.70 -9.32
C ALA A 273 5.70 4.28 -10.63
N LEU A 274 6.10 5.28 -11.42
CA LEU A 274 7.02 5.12 -12.52
C LEU A 274 8.46 5.15 -12.04
N LEU A 275 9.29 4.26 -12.55
CA LEU A 275 10.72 4.30 -12.31
C LEU A 275 11.41 5.33 -13.23
N LYS A 276 12.40 6.06 -12.70
CA LYS A 276 13.05 7.18 -13.40
C LYS A 276 13.73 6.78 -14.70
N ASN A 277 14.36 5.63 -14.72
CA ASN A 277 15.10 5.11 -15.87
C ASN A 277 14.38 3.92 -16.49
N ALA A 278 13.04 3.97 -16.54
CA ALA A 278 12.21 2.94 -17.15
C ALA A 278 12.68 2.64 -18.59
N PRO A 279 12.95 1.35 -18.94
CA PRO A 279 13.36 0.97 -20.30
C PRO A 279 12.35 1.33 -21.38
N HIS A 280 11.06 1.37 -21.03
CA HIS A 280 9.95 1.61 -21.93
C HIS A 280 9.09 2.80 -21.43
N PRO A 281 9.61 4.05 -21.49
CA PRO A 281 9.01 5.18 -20.77
C PRO A 281 7.61 5.56 -21.25
N ASN A 282 7.27 5.35 -22.52
CA ASN A 282 5.94 5.64 -23.06
C ASN A 282 4.95 4.53 -22.68
N ALA A 283 5.34 3.26 -22.81
CA ALA A 283 4.53 2.13 -22.34
C ALA A 283 4.32 2.18 -20.81
N ALA A 284 5.34 2.59 -20.07
CA ALA A 284 5.26 2.83 -18.62
C ALA A 284 4.22 3.90 -18.27
N LYS A 285 4.25 5.06 -18.94
CA LYS A 285 3.25 6.14 -18.71
C LYS A 285 1.84 5.69 -19.07
N LEU A 286 1.69 4.98 -20.20
CA LEU A 286 0.40 4.46 -20.65
C LEU A 286 -0.16 3.44 -19.64
N PHE A 287 0.67 2.48 -19.21
CA PHE A 287 0.27 1.47 -18.22
C PHE A 287 0.00 2.09 -16.84
N TYR A 288 0.81 3.07 -16.43
CA TYR A 288 0.61 3.78 -15.16
C TYR A 288 -0.70 4.57 -15.15
N SER A 289 -1.08 5.22 -16.27
CA SER A 289 -2.40 5.82 -16.39
C SER A 289 -3.51 4.75 -16.34
N PHE A 290 -3.34 3.65 -17.07
CA PHE A 290 -4.31 2.56 -17.16
C PHE A 290 -4.65 1.93 -15.82
N ILE A 291 -3.67 1.69 -14.94
CA ILE A 291 -3.93 1.06 -13.64
C ILE A 291 -4.75 1.96 -12.70
N PHE A 292 -4.83 3.27 -12.97
CA PHE A 292 -5.65 4.23 -12.23
C PHE A 292 -6.98 4.54 -12.93
N ASP A 293 -7.21 4.10 -14.18
CA ASP A 293 -8.49 4.26 -14.86
C ASP A 293 -9.62 3.64 -14.03
N LYS A 294 -10.78 4.30 -14.03
CA LYS A 294 -11.98 3.83 -13.31
C LYS A 294 -12.30 2.38 -13.62
N ASP A 295 -12.26 1.99 -14.89
CA ASP A 295 -12.63 0.63 -15.32
C ASP A 295 -11.62 -0.41 -14.82
N THR A 296 -10.34 -0.09 -14.81
CA THR A 296 -9.29 -0.94 -14.25
C THR A 296 -9.42 -1.03 -12.72
N GLN A 297 -9.72 0.06 -12.06
CA GLN A 297 -9.98 0.08 -10.62
C GLN A 297 -11.26 -0.71 -10.26
N GLN A 298 -12.29 -0.67 -11.12
CA GLN A 298 -13.48 -1.51 -10.98
C GLN A 298 -13.15 -3.00 -11.18
N LEU A 299 -12.35 -3.33 -12.20
CA LEU A 299 -11.86 -4.69 -12.43
C LEU A 299 -11.10 -5.22 -11.21
N ASN A 300 -10.22 -4.41 -10.61
CA ASN A 300 -9.49 -4.76 -9.38
C ASN A 300 -10.44 -5.05 -8.21
N SER A 301 -11.52 -4.29 -8.08
CA SER A 301 -12.54 -4.51 -7.05
C SER A 301 -13.35 -5.78 -7.32
N ASP A 302 -13.80 -5.99 -8.55
CA ASP A 302 -14.73 -7.07 -8.93
C ASP A 302 -14.05 -8.44 -8.94
N VAL A 303 -12.85 -8.53 -9.50
CA VAL A 303 -12.11 -9.79 -9.68
C VAL A 303 -11.09 -10.01 -8.58
N GLY A 304 -10.39 -8.94 -8.20
CA GLY A 304 -9.30 -8.99 -7.23
C GLY A 304 -9.73 -8.74 -5.78
N GLY A 305 -10.95 -8.27 -5.53
CA GLY A 305 -11.38 -7.88 -4.19
C GLY A 305 -10.57 -6.72 -3.59
N LEU A 306 -9.84 -5.96 -4.39
CA LEU A 306 -9.06 -4.82 -3.92
C LEU A 306 -9.97 -3.61 -3.62
N ARG A 307 -9.61 -2.84 -2.61
CA ARG A 307 -10.31 -1.59 -2.30
C ARG A 307 -9.65 -0.42 -3.02
N SER A 308 -10.46 0.33 -3.78
CA SER A 308 -10.00 1.44 -4.61
C SER A 308 -10.09 2.78 -3.87
N TYR A 309 -9.22 3.72 -4.27
CA TYR A 309 -9.33 5.13 -3.92
C TYR A 309 -10.19 5.92 -4.92
N HIS A 310 -10.54 5.34 -6.06
CA HIS A 310 -11.37 5.99 -7.06
C HIS A 310 -12.82 6.08 -6.60
N PRO A 311 -13.43 7.29 -6.47
CA PRO A 311 -14.78 7.48 -5.90
C PRO A 311 -15.91 6.85 -6.75
N GLY A 312 -15.65 6.60 -8.03
CA GLY A 312 -16.61 5.97 -8.94
C GLY A 312 -16.62 4.46 -8.92
N VAL A 313 -15.72 3.81 -8.15
CA VAL A 313 -15.68 2.34 -8.01
C VAL A 313 -16.72 1.89 -7.00
N LYS A 314 -17.44 0.83 -7.35
CA LYS A 314 -18.45 0.21 -6.48
C LYS A 314 -17.91 -1.10 -5.94
N GLU A 315 -17.93 -1.25 -4.63
CA GLU A 315 -17.65 -2.54 -3.98
C GLU A 315 -18.88 -3.45 -4.04
N LYS A 316 -18.67 -4.77 -4.04
CA LYS A 316 -19.76 -5.74 -3.99
C LYS A 316 -20.54 -5.59 -2.69
N GLU A 317 -21.87 -5.74 -2.74
CA GLU A 317 -22.77 -5.63 -1.57
C GLU A 317 -22.48 -6.68 -0.50
N THR A 318 -21.93 -7.83 -0.89
CA THR A 318 -21.48 -8.89 0.03
C THR A 318 -20.29 -8.50 0.88
N ARG A 319 -19.61 -7.39 0.56
CA ARG A 319 -18.43 -6.92 1.25
C ARG A 319 -18.78 -5.94 2.36
N THR A 320 -18.17 -6.09 3.51
CA THR A 320 -18.31 -5.12 4.60
C THR A 320 -17.73 -3.76 4.18
N PRO A 321 -18.53 -2.68 4.16
CA PRO A 321 -18.03 -1.34 3.82
C PRO A 321 -16.95 -0.87 4.80
N LEU A 322 -15.95 -0.13 4.30
CA LEU A 322 -14.86 0.42 5.15
C LEU A 322 -15.40 1.26 6.31
N SER A 323 -16.50 1.99 6.10
CA SER A 323 -17.14 2.83 7.12
C SER A 323 -17.69 2.04 8.33
N LYS A 324 -17.84 0.72 8.20
CA LYS A 324 -18.27 -0.18 9.29
C LYS A 324 -17.10 -0.89 9.97
N ILE A 325 -15.87 -0.68 9.52
CA ILE A 325 -14.68 -1.34 10.04
C ILE A 325 -13.87 -0.31 10.83
N LYS A 326 -13.51 -0.63 12.06
CA LYS A 326 -12.55 0.17 12.82
C LYS A 326 -11.15 -0.06 12.23
N LEU A 327 -10.58 0.96 11.61
CA LEU A 327 -9.28 0.87 10.94
C LEU A 327 -8.15 1.33 11.85
N LEU A 328 -7.01 0.64 11.77
CA LEU A 328 -5.76 1.02 12.41
C LEU A 328 -4.75 1.41 11.33
N TYR A 329 -4.22 2.61 11.44
CA TYR A 329 -3.27 3.17 10.49
C TYR A 329 -1.86 3.19 11.05
N SER A 330 -0.89 3.02 10.19
CA SER A 330 0.52 3.27 10.45
C SER A 330 0.97 4.49 9.65
N ASP A 331 1.70 5.38 10.28
CA ASP A 331 2.31 6.55 9.64
C ASP A 331 3.68 6.13 9.07
N PRO A 332 3.88 6.13 7.76
CA PRO A 332 5.12 5.64 7.16
C PRO A 332 6.36 6.45 7.57
N VAL A 333 6.22 7.74 7.88
CA VAL A 333 7.34 8.56 8.34
C VAL A 333 7.79 8.16 9.75
N LYS A 334 6.82 7.77 10.61
CA LYS A 334 7.11 7.26 11.95
C LYS A 334 7.52 5.79 11.95
N LEU A 335 7.07 5.02 10.95
CA LEU A 335 7.43 3.62 10.81
C LEU A 335 8.87 3.43 10.32
N GLU A 336 9.33 4.27 9.39
CA GLU A 336 10.65 4.12 8.77
C GLU A 336 11.80 3.91 9.79
N PRO A 337 11.99 4.74 10.83
CA PRO A 337 13.05 4.54 11.81
C PRO A 337 12.85 3.31 12.72
N GLU A 338 11.63 2.76 12.79
CA GLU A 338 11.29 1.65 13.67
C GLU A 338 11.41 0.27 12.99
N ILE A 339 11.61 0.21 11.67
CA ILE A 339 11.61 -1.05 10.89
C ILE A 339 12.54 -2.10 11.49
N GLU A 340 13.79 -1.74 11.77
CA GLU A 340 14.78 -2.69 12.31
C GLU A 340 14.45 -3.10 13.75
N THR A 341 13.91 -2.18 14.55
CA THR A 341 13.40 -2.48 15.91
C THR A 341 12.24 -3.49 15.85
N ILE A 342 11.31 -3.29 14.92
CA ILE A 342 10.18 -4.20 14.70
C ILE A 342 10.66 -5.58 14.27
N LYS A 343 11.58 -5.68 13.30
CA LYS A 343 12.16 -6.95 12.85
C LYS A 343 12.81 -7.69 14.02
N LYS A 344 13.69 -7.01 14.76
CA LYS A 344 14.40 -7.61 15.90
C LYS A 344 13.46 -8.14 16.98
N LYS A 345 12.45 -7.35 17.39
CA LYS A 345 11.45 -7.81 18.35
C LYS A 345 10.62 -8.97 17.83
N TYR A 346 10.31 -8.95 16.54
CA TYR A 346 9.56 -10.02 15.93
C TYR A 346 10.36 -11.34 15.94
N GLU A 347 11.64 -11.29 15.54
CA GLU A 347 12.56 -12.44 15.61
C GLU A 347 12.66 -12.98 17.05
N GLU A 348 12.81 -12.09 18.04
CA GLU A 348 12.87 -12.46 19.47
C GLU A 348 11.62 -13.22 19.93
N TYR A 349 10.41 -12.75 19.56
CA TYR A 349 9.17 -13.33 20.06
C TYR A 349 8.69 -14.55 19.28
N PHE A 350 9.02 -14.64 18.00
CA PHE A 350 8.57 -15.73 17.14
C PHE A 350 9.67 -16.74 16.79
N GLY A 351 10.91 -16.49 17.13
CA GLY A 351 12.05 -17.42 16.93
C GLY A 351 12.38 -17.64 15.45
N THR A 352 12.31 -16.59 14.61
CA THR A 352 12.46 -16.68 13.14
C THR A 352 13.68 -15.93 12.64
#